data_e13b690c08af3c82a6fcba812105e334
#
_entry.id   e13b690c08af3c82a6fcba812105e334
#
_cell.length_a   1.000
_cell.length_b   1.000
_cell.length_c   1.000
_cell.angle_alpha   90.00
_cell.angle_beta   90.00
_cell.angle_gamma   90.00
#
_symmetry.space_group_name_H-M   'P 1'
#
loop_
_entity.id
_entity.type
_entity.pdbx_description
1 polymer ?
#
loop_
_entity_poly.entity_id
_entity_poly.type
_entity_poly.pdbx_seq_one_letter_code
_entity_poly.pdbx_strand_id
1 'polypeptide(L)'
;MSEFRKIQDPLSKFPKGYQRNNPNILNHVVERIESGDPFHYLFTGVVGCGKTHLASNIVRCTGERWDLVKVIKFYHKYLNLMSSDYSDKWDAIGQQNTIMQSRILVIDALGDDKPSTDAAHDYFSSLIEMRYDYIYKNQDTRTIITTNLDAKEIINTYSSRVMDRLQEYFVICKFKETSFRKKNLVILEA
;
A
#
# COMPACT_ATOMS: atom_id res chain seq x y z
N MET A 1 18.76 7.98 16.33
CA MET A 1 17.71 6.97 16.51
C MET A 1 16.52 7.65 17.16
N SER A 2 15.45 7.92 16.43
CA SER A 2 14.24 8.49 17.02
C SER A 2 13.52 7.37 17.77
N GLU A 3 13.38 7.53 19.09
CA GLU A 3 12.58 6.61 19.90
C GLU A 3 11.14 6.61 19.34
N PHE A 4 10.70 5.44 18.87
CA PHE A 4 9.28 5.24 18.59
C PHE A 4 8.49 5.45 19.87
N ARG A 5 7.51 6.35 19.87
CA ARG A 5 6.55 6.46 20.96
C ARG A 5 5.80 5.13 21.05
N LYS A 6 6.05 4.37 22.14
CA LYS A 6 5.24 3.19 22.46
C LYS A 6 3.77 3.61 22.51
N ILE A 7 2.97 3.05 21.63
CA ILE A 7 1.53 3.31 21.60
C ILE A 7 0.92 2.47 22.72
N GLN A 8 0.25 3.13 23.66
CA GLN A 8 -0.56 2.42 24.65
C GLN A 8 -1.77 1.80 23.94
N ASP A 9 -1.87 0.47 24.01
CA ASP A 9 -2.96 -0.34 23.47
C ASP A 9 -3.32 -0.06 21.99
N PRO A 10 -2.48 -0.50 21.03
CA PRO A 10 -2.78 -0.32 19.61
C PRO A 10 -4.07 -1.03 19.17
N LEU A 11 -4.49 -2.11 19.83
CA LEU A 11 -5.72 -2.84 19.52
C LEU A 11 -6.98 -1.99 19.69
N SER A 12 -7.01 -1.08 20.67
CA SER A 12 -8.18 -0.21 20.90
C SER A 12 -8.47 0.72 19.73
N LYS A 13 -7.47 1.00 18.90
CA LYS A 13 -7.58 1.88 17.72
C LYS A 13 -8.17 1.19 16.49
N PHE A 14 -8.29 -0.14 16.51
CA PHE A 14 -8.86 -0.90 15.39
C PHE A 14 -10.35 -1.19 15.61
N PRO A 15 -11.20 -0.98 14.59
CA PRO A 15 -12.62 -1.30 14.68
C PRO A 15 -12.87 -2.77 15.06
N LYS A 16 -13.84 -3.01 15.95
CA LYS A 16 -14.18 -4.37 16.43
C LYS A 16 -14.46 -5.39 15.32
N GLY A 17 -14.92 -4.94 14.15
CA GLY A 17 -15.12 -5.79 12.97
C GLY A 17 -13.84 -6.41 12.42
N TYR A 18 -12.69 -5.71 12.52
CA TYR A 18 -11.39 -6.23 12.09
C TYR A 18 -10.90 -7.36 12.98
N GLN A 19 -11.08 -7.22 14.29
CA GLN A 19 -10.68 -8.22 15.27
C GLN A 19 -11.38 -9.56 15.04
N ARG A 20 -12.61 -9.56 14.52
CA ARG A 20 -13.39 -10.78 14.24
C ARG A 20 -13.03 -11.45 12.91
N ASN A 21 -12.76 -10.67 11.88
CA ASN A 21 -12.65 -11.20 10.51
C ASN A 21 -11.22 -11.57 10.11
N ASN A 22 -10.22 -10.86 10.63
CA ASN A 22 -8.81 -11.08 10.30
C ASN A 22 -7.92 -11.03 11.56
N PRO A 23 -8.19 -11.84 12.61
CA PRO A 23 -7.48 -11.71 13.89
C PRO A 23 -5.97 -11.96 13.73
N ASN A 24 -5.57 -12.94 12.92
CA ASN A 24 -4.16 -13.28 12.75
C ASN A 24 -3.37 -12.15 12.08
N ILE A 25 -3.95 -11.49 11.07
CA ILE A 25 -3.32 -10.33 10.42
C ILE A 25 -3.18 -9.19 11.43
N LEU A 26 -4.24 -8.94 12.20
CA LEU A 26 -4.24 -7.85 13.18
C LEU A 26 -3.22 -8.09 14.29
N ASN A 27 -3.15 -9.29 14.86
CA ASN A 27 -2.19 -9.64 15.90
C ASN A 27 -0.75 -9.47 15.40
N HIS A 28 -0.45 -9.99 14.21
CA HIS A 28 0.89 -9.85 13.64
C HIS A 28 1.27 -8.37 13.40
N VAL A 29 0.32 -7.56 12.92
CA VAL A 29 0.53 -6.11 12.73
C VAL A 29 0.79 -5.41 14.06
N VAL A 30 0.01 -5.73 15.10
CA VAL A 30 0.15 -5.14 16.43
C VAL A 30 1.52 -5.47 17.03
N GLU A 31 1.94 -6.74 16.98
CA GLU A 31 3.25 -7.17 17.45
C GLU A 31 4.39 -6.37 16.77
N ARG A 32 4.31 -6.14 15.47
CA ARG A 32 5.31 -5.36 14.72
C ARG A 32 5.28 -3.87 15.07
N ILE A 33 4.12 -3.30 15.35
CA ILE A 33 4.02 -1.92 15.81
C ILE A 33 4.60 -1.78 17.22
N GLU A 34 4.34 -2.73 18.10
CA GLU A 34 4.82 -2.72 19.49
C GLU A 34 6.33 -2.93 19.59
N SER A 35 6.90 -3.81 18.75
CA SER A 35 8.35 -4.02 18.70
C SER A 35 9.10 -2.82 18.11
N GLY A 36 8.41 -1.97 17.33
CA GLY A 36 9.02 -0.87 16.61
C GLY A 36 9.81 -1.30 15.36
N ASP A 37 9.77 -2.60 15.02
CA ASP A 37 10.49 -3.14 13.89
C ASP A 37 9.99 -2.59 12.54
N PRO A 38 10.86 -2.52 11.54
CA PRO A 38 10.45 -2.27 10.16
C PRO A 38 9.45 -3.34 9.71
N PHE A 39 8.50 -2.94 8.88
CA PHE A 39 7.55 -3.89 8.30
C PHE A 39 7.16 -3.51 6.88
N HIS A 40 6.95 -4.53 6.06
CA HIS A 40 6.44 -4.38 4.71
C HIS A 40 5.29 -5.36 4.52
N TYR A 41 4.12 -4.86 4.15
CA TYR A 41 2.90 -5.65 3.98
C TYR A 41 2.34 -5.54 2.57
N LEU A 42 2.02 -6.69 1.99
CA LEU A 42 1.18 -6.79 0.81
C LEU A 42 -0.20 -7.33 1.22
N PHE A 43 -1.20 -6.44 1.24
CA PHE A 43 -2.58 -6.78 1.56
C PHE A 43 -3.33 -7.16 0.29
N THR A 44 -3.71 -8.44 0.17
CA THR A 44 -4.48 -8.95 -0.97
C THR A 44 -5.88 -9.37 -0.55
N GLY A 45 -6.84 -9.33 -1.48
CA GLY A 45 -8.22 -9.78 -1.24
C GLY A 45 -9.24 -8.91 -1.98
N VAL A 46 -10.50 -9.34 -1.93
CA VAL A 46 -11.60 -8.70 -2.68
C VAL A 46 -11.85 -7.24 -2.33
N VAL A 47 -12.51 -6.54 -3.23
CA VAL A 47 -12.92 -5.14 -3.02
C VAL A 47 -13.83 -5.04 -1.78
N GLY A 48 -13.54 -4.06 -0.93
CA GLY A 48 -14.37 -3.78 0.25
C GLY A 48 -14.06 -4.65 1.47
N CYS A 49 -13.07 -5.55 1.44
CA CYS A 49 -12.68 -6.34 2.61
C CYS A 49 -11.85 -5.55 3.65
N GLY A 50 -11.56 -4.28 3.40
CA GLY A 50 -11.00 -3.36 4.40
C GLY A 50 -9.49 -3.14 4.35
N LYS A 51 -8.78 -3.56 3.31
CA LYS A 51 -7.32 -3.41 3.15
C LYS A 51 -6.82 -1.98 3.38
N THR A 52 -7.36 -1.03 2.61
CA THR A 52 -7.03 0.41 2.72
C THR A 52 -7.31 0.96 4.11
N HIS A 53 -8.42 0.51 4.73
CA HIS A 53 -8.77 0.96 6.08
C HIS A 53 -7.75 0.44 7.11
N LEU A 54 -7.35 -0.83 7.03
CA LEU A 54 -6.32 -1.37 7.91
C LEU A 54 -4.99 -0.65 7.69
N ALA A 55 -4.55 -0.46 6.45
CA ALA A 55 -3.33 0.27 6.12
C ALA A 55 -3.31 1.68 6.76
N SER A 56 -4.41 2.43 6.61
CA SER A 56 -4.54 3.76 7.20
C SER A 56 -4.49 3.75 8.73
N ASN A 57 -5.09 2.75 9.37
CA ASN A 57 -5.05 2.64 10.84
C ASN A 57 -3.65 2.26 11.34
N ILE A 58 -2.93 1.36 10.66
CA ILE A 58 -1.55 1.04 10.99
C ILE A 58 -0.71 2.30 11.02
N VAL A 59 -0.79 3.11 9.98
CA VAL A 59 -0.01 4.34 9.87
C VAL A 59 -0.39 5.34 10.97
N ARG A 60 -1.68 5.50 11.27
CA ARG A 60 -2.12 6.35 12.40
C ARG A 60 -1.57 5.87 13.74
N CYS A 61 -1.38 4.57 13.89
CA CYS A 61 -0.80 4.00 15.09
C CYS A 61 0.69 4.31 15.24
N THR A 62 1.45 4.50 14.16
CA THR A 62 2.87 4.85 14.25
C THR A 62 3.09 6.28 14.74
N GLY A 63 2.09 7.15 14.65
CA GLY A 63 2.20 8.57 15.02
C GLY A 63 3.14 9.39 14.14
N GLU A 64 3.62 8.81 13.05
CA GLU A 64 4.56 9.43 12.12
C GLU A 64 3.85 10.01 10.89
N ARG A 65 4.55 10.94 10.23
CA ARG A 65 4.11 11.43 8.92
C ARG A 65 4.23 10.30 7.88
N TRP A 66 3.23 10.17 7.04
CA TRP A 66 3.15 9.15 6.01
C TRP A 66 2.65 9.73 4.69
N ASP A 67 3.06 9.10 3.61
CA ASP A 67 2.60 9.42 2.27
C ASP A 67 1.67 8.32 1.75
N LEU A 68 0.48 8.72 1.30
CA LEU A 68 -0.49 7.85 0.65
C LEU A 68 -0.45 8.08 -0.85
N VAL A 69 -0.07 7.05 -1.56
CA VAL A 69 -0.12 7.04 -3.02
C VAL A 69 -1.29 6.18 -3.47
N LYS A 70 -2.32 6.80 -4.02
CA LYS A 70 -3.28 6.08 -4.84
C LYS A 70 -2.68 5.93 -6.22
N VAL A 71 -2.38 4.70 -6.58
CA VAL A 71 -1.61 4.36 -7.80
C VAL A 71 -2.19 5.02 -9.04
N ILE A 72 -3.52 4.98 -9.23
CA ILE A 72 -4.17 5.63 -10.37
C ILE A 72 -3.99 7.14 -10.41
N LYS A 73 -4.22 7.82 -9.29
CA LYS A 73 -4.09 9.29 -9.24
C LYS A 73 -2.67 9.72 -9.50
N PHE A 74 -1.70 8.91 -9.06
CA PHE A 74 -0.30 9.17 -9.27
C PHE A 74 0.09 8.99 -10.74
N TYR A 75 -0.43 7.94 -11.40
CA TYR A 75 -0.24 7.71 -12.82
C TYR A 75 -0.85 8.81 -13.69
N HIS A 76 -2.10 9.21 -13.43
CA HIS A 76 -2.72 10.34 -14.14
C HIS A 76 -1.95 11.64 -13.97
N LYS A 77 -1.47 11.92 -12.76
CA LYS A 77 -0.61 13.07 -12.52
C LYS A 77 0.67 12.99 -13.36
N TYR A 78 1.29 11.82 -13.42
CA TYR A 78 2.49 11.58 -14.24
C TYR A 78 2.19 11.78 -15.73
N LEU A 79 1.12 11.22 -16.28
CA LEU A 79 0.73 11.41 -17.69
C LEU A 79 0.50 12.88 -18.04
N ASN A 80 -0.23 13.61 -17.18
CA ASN A 80 -0.46 15.05 -17.37
C ASN A 80 0.86 15.82 -17.39
N LEU A 81 1.80 15.46 -16.55
CA LEU A 81 3.11 16.09 -16.49
C LEU A 81 4.01 15.72 -17.67
N MET A 82 3.88 14.51 -18.22
CA MET A 82 4.60 14.12 -19.44
C MET A 82 4.13 14.87 -20.69
N SER A 83 2.91 15.43 -20.67
CA SER A 83 2.39 16.31 -21.72
C SER A 83 2.69 17.79 -21.51
N SER A 84 3.28 18.19 -20.39
CA SER A 84 3.61 19.56 -20.03
C SER A 84 5.06 19.94 -20.39
N ASP A 85 5.45 21.19 -20.18
CA ASP A 85 6.76 21.72 -20.49
C ASP A 85 7.90 21.04 -19.70
N TYR A 86 9.14 21.15 -20.22
CA TYR A 86 10.31 20.41 -19.72
C TYR A 86 10.62 20.67 -18.24
N SER A 87 10.41 21.87 -17.74
CA SER A 87 10.62 22.24 -16.33
C SER A 87 9.68 21.46 -15.39
N ASP A 88 8.40 21.37 -15.76
CA ASP A 88 7.37 20.71 -14.95
C ASP A 88 7.60 19.20 -14.84
N LYS A 89 8.23 18.60 -15.85
CA LYS A 89 8.61 17.19 -15.85
C LYS A 89 9.64 16.84 -14.78
N TRP A 90 10.68 17.67 -14.65
CA TRP A 90 11.73 17.45 -13.66
C TRP A 90 11.20 17.62 -12.23
N ASP A 91 10.34 18.59 -12.00
CA ASP A 91 9.69 18.78 -10.70
C ASP A 91 8.80 17.58 -10.33
N ALA A 92 8.09 17.03 -11.29
CA ALA A 92 7.27 15.85 -11.08
C ALA A 92 8.07 14.60 -10.76
N ILE A 93 9.15 14.34 -11.48
CA ILE A 93 10.07 13.23 -11.22
C ILE A 93 10.69 13.40 -9.81
N GLY A 94 11.10 14.60 -9.45
CA GLY A 94 11.62 14.91 -8.12
C GLY A 94 10.61 14.63 -7.02
N GLN A 95 9.35 15.04 -7.19
CA GLN A 95 8.26 14.75 -6.26
C GLN A 95 7.99 13.23 -6.16
N GLN A 96 7.99 12.52 -7.27
CA GLN A 96 7.83 11.07 -7.30
C GLN A 96 8.92 10.35 -6.51
N ASN A 97 10.18 10.72 -6.76
CA ASN A 97 11.32 10.17 -6.04
C ASN A 97 11.22 10.44 -4.54
N THR A 98 10.83 11.65 -4.14
CA THR A 98 10.64 12.02 -2.74
C THR A 98 9.57 11.15 -2.08
N ILE A 99 8.44 10.91 -2.76
CA ILE A 99 7.36 10.07 -2.25
C ILE A 99 7.83 8.60 -2.12
N MET A 100 8.50 8.06 -3.15
CA MET A 100 8.99 6.68 -3.11
C MET A 100 10.09 6.46 -2.07
N GLN A 101 10.79 7.51 -1.68
CA GLN A 101 11.81 7.52 -0.63
C GLN A 101 11.27 7.90 0.74
N SER A 102 9.97 8.05 0.92
CA SER A 102 9.39 8.32 2.24
C SER A 102 9.62 7.16 3.21
N ARG A 103 9.82 7.48 4.49
CA ARG A 103 10.05 6.47 5.54
C ARG A 103 8.85 5.53 5.68
N ILE A 104 7.64 6.08 5.65
CA ILE A 104 6.40 5.31 5.65
C ILE A 104 5.64 5.59 4.36
N LEU A 105 5.35 4.55 3.60
CA LEU A 105 4.64 4.65 2.34
C LEU A 105 3.47 3.66 2.29
N VAL A 106 2.30 4.15 1.88
CA VAL A 106 1.16 3.31 1.53
C VAL A 106 0.89 3.44 0.03
N ILE A 107 1.04 2.35 -0.69
CA ILE A 107 0.66 2.24 -2.11
C ILE A 107 -0.73 1.58 -2.15
N ASP A 108 -1.76 2.39 -2.37
CA ASP A 108 -3.15 1.93 -2.29
C ASP A 108 -3.72 1.61 -3.67
N ALA A 109 -4.43 0.48 -3.74
CA ALA A 109 -5.17 0.02 -4.92
C ALA A 109 -4.27 -0.33 -6.12
N LEU A 110 -3.14 -1.01 -5.88
CA LEU A 110 -2.30 -1.53 -6.95
C LEU A 110 -3.11 -2.50 -7.82
N GLY A 111 -3.22 -2.19 -9.12
CA GLY A 111 -3.92 -3.00 -10.11
C GLY A 111 -5.43 -2.74 -10.26
N ASP A 112 -6.01 -1.77 -9.53
CA ASP A 112 -7.43 -1.39 -9.73
C ASP A 112 -7.66 -0.79 -11.11
N ASP A 113 -6.67 -0.12 -11.65
CA ASP A 113 -6.66 0.31 -13.04
C ASP A 113 -5.74 -0.60 -13.81
N LYS A 114 -6.33 -1.50 -14.58
CA LYS A 114 -5.57 -2.31 -15.52
C LYS A 114 -4.86 -1.37 -16.46
N PRO A 115 -3.54 -1.25 -16.38
CA PRO A 115 -2.81 -0.42 -17.32
C PRO A 115 -3.19 -0.89 -18.72
N SER A 116 -3.70 0.02 -19.52
CA SER A 116 -4.16 -0.30 -20.88
C SER A 116 -3.02 -0.29 -21.90
N THR A 117 -1.80 0.05 -21.46
CA THR A 117 -0.63 0.19 -22.32
C THR A 117 0.61 -0.40 -21.67
N ASP A 118 1.52 -0.93 -22.46
CA ASP A 118 2.82 -1.44 -22.01
C ASP A 118 3.61 -0.37 -21.23
N ALA A 119 3.55 0.89 -21.65
CA ALA A 119 4.19 1.99 -20.97
C ALA A 119 3.67 2.20 -19.53
N ALA A 120 2.40 1.94 -19.29
CA ALA A 120 1.83 2.01 -17.94
C ALA A 120 2.30 0.84 -17.07
N HIS A 121 2.42 -0.36 -17.65
CA HIS A 121 2.99 -1.52 -16.95
C HIS A 121 4.44 -1.27 -16.56
N ASP A 122 5.26 -0.78 -17.48
CA ASP A 122 6.66 -0.44 -17.22
C ASP A 122 6.79 0.64 -16.14
N TYR A 123 5.92 1.64 -16.19
CA TYR A 123 5.91 2.70 -15.18
C TYR A 123 5.65 2.16 -13.77
N PHE A 124 4.61 1.33 -13.58
CA PHE A 124 4.31 0.75 -12.28
C PHE A 124 5.37 -0.22 -11.80
N SER A 125 5.92 -1.02 -12.71
CA SER A 125 7.05 -1.89 -12.39
C SER A 125 8.23 -1.09 -11.88
N SER A 126 8.56 0.04 -12.53
CA SER A 126 9.63 0.95 -12.11
C SER A 126 9.38 1.57 -10.73
N LEU A 127 8.14 1.89 -10.39
CA LEU A 127 7.80 2.40 -9.05
C LEU A 127 8.07 1.37 -7.96
N ILE A 128 7.66 0.12 -8.18
CA ILE A 128 7.90 -0.97 -7.23
C ILE A 128 9.40 -1.23 -7.11
N GLU A 129 10.14 -1.21 -8.21
CA GLU A 129 11.59 -1.37 -8.22
C GLU A 129 12.30 -0.26 -7.44
N MET A 130 11.90 0.99 -7.68
CA MET A 130 12.45 2.14 -6.95
C MET A 130 12.20 2.03 -5.44
N ARG A 131 11.01 1.58 -5.03
CA ARG A 131 10.70 1.37 -3.63
C ARG A 131 11.49 0.21 -3.03
N TYR A 132 11.65 -0.89 -3.76
CA TYR A 132 12.47 -2.02 -3.36
C TYR A 132 13.92 -1.59 -3.11
N ASP A 133 14.53 -0.85 -4.04
CA ASP A 133 15.91 -0.36 -3.90
C ASP A 133 16.06 0.57 -2.68
N TYR A 134 15.03 1.35 -2.37
CA TYR A 134 15.03 2.22 -1.20
C TYR A 134 14.92 1.42 0.10
N ILE A 135 14.08 0.39 0.15
CA ILE A 135 13.97 -0.53 1.29
C ILE A 135 15.30 -1.22 1.56
N TYR A 136 15.94 -1.73 0.50
CA TYR A 136 17.23 -2.41 0.60
C TYR A 136 18.32 -1.53 1.21
N LYS A 137 18.35 -0.27 0.87
CA LYS A 137 19.34 0.71 1.37
C LYS A 137 19.00 1.26 2.74
N ASN A 138 17.73 1.27 3.13
CA ASN A 138 17.21 1.95 4.32
C ASN A 138 16.35 1.00 5.15
N GLN A 139 16.98 0.29 6.08
CA GLN A 139 16.32 -0.74 6.89
C GLN A 139 15.22 -0.20 7.84
N ASP A 140 15.17 1.11 8.11
CA ASP A 140 14.15 1.73 8.96
C ASP A 140 12.98 2.28 8.13
N THR A 141 12.50 1.52 7.16
CA THR A 141 11.37 1.90 6.33
C THR A 141 10.16 0.99 6.55
N ARG A 142 8.98 1.52 6.25
CA ARG A 142 7.72 0.79 6.32
C ARG A 142 6.93 0.99 5.04
N THR A 143 6.43 -0.08 4.50
CA THR A 143 5.66 -0.01 3.25
C THR A 143 4.44 -0.91 3.35
N ILE A 144 3.29 -0.39 2.96
CA ILE A 144 2.07 -1.17 2.85
C ILE A 144 1.55 -1.02 1.42
N ILE A 145 1.35 -2.14 0.76
CA ILE A 145 0.73 -2.18 -0.57
C ILE A 145 -0.63 -2.84 -0.41
N THR A 146 -1.67 -2.24 -0.96
CA THR A 146 -2.98 -2.88 -1.05
C THR A 146 -3.30 -3.22 -2.50
N THR A 147 -3.86 -4.39 -2.74
CA THR A 147 -4.23 -4.84 -4.09
C THR A 147 -5.44 -5.77 -4.05
N ASN A 148 -6.20 -5.79 -5.14
CA ASN A 148 -7.24 -6.80 -5.37
C ASN A 148 -6.71 -8.00 -6.16
N LEU A 149 -5.49 -7.91 -6.69
CA LEU A 149 -4.85 -8.94 -7.49
C LEU A 149 -4.33 -10.08 -6.61
N ASP A 150 -4.40 -11.30 -7.11
CA ASP A 150 -3.65 -12.43 -6.56
C ASP A 150 -2.21 -12.47 -7.14
N ALA A 151 -1.41 -13.44 -6.68
CA ALA A 151 -0.02 -13.56 -7.10
C ALA A 151 0.12 -13.80 -8.62
N LYS A 152 -0.76 -14.59 -9.24
CA LYS A 152 -0.75 -14.84 -10.68
C LYS A 152 -1.13 -13.60 -11.46
N GLU A 153 -2.13 -12.88 -10.99
CA GLU A 153 -2.57 -11.63 -11.59
C GLU A 153 -1.50 -10.55 -11.49
N ILE A 154 -0.75 -10.46 -10.38
CA ILE A 154 0.40 -9.55 -10.24
C ILE A 154 1.48 -9.89 -11.26
N ILE A 155 1.83 -11.18 -11.42
CA ILE A 155 2.82 -11.63 -12.42
C ILE A 155 2.36 -11.26 -13.82
N ASN A 156 1.10 -11.51 -14.16
CA ASN A 156 0.55 -11.22 -15.49
C ASN A 156 0.43 -9.73 -15.78
N THR A 157 0.21 -8.91 -14.73
CA THR A 157 0.00 -7.47 -14.88
C THR A 157 1.31 -6.70 -14.85
N TYR A 158 2.26 -7.07 -14.03
CA TYR A 158 3.50 -6.29 -13.84
C TYR A 158 4.76 -7.03 -14.26
N SER A 159 5.02 -8.21 -13.79
CA SER A 159 6.04 -9.19 -14.19
C SER A 159 6.35 -10.16 -13.05
N SER A 160 7.00 -11.28 -13.34
CA SER A 160 7.56 -12.18 -12.32
C SER A 160 8.59 -11.48 -11.43
N ARG A 161 9.41 -10.59 -12.00
CA ARG A 161 10.43 -9.84 -11.27
C ARG A 161 9.83 -8.94 -10.17
N VAL A 162 8.70 -8.28 -10.44
CA VAL A 162 7.99 -7.50 -9.42
C VAL A 162 7.48 -8.41 -8.30
N MET A 163 6.91 -9.57 -8.66
CA MET A 163 6.41 -10.51 -7.65
C MET A 163 7.52 -11.09 -6.78
N ASP A 164 8.66 -11.44 -7.36
CA ASP A 164 9.82 -11.95 -6.62
C ASP A 164 10.31 -10.93 -5.57
N ARG A 165 10.39 -9.66 -5.94
CA ARG A 165 10.76 -8.57 -5.01
C ARG A 165 9.74 -8.36 -3.91
N LEU A 166 8.45 -8.47 -4.24
CA LEU A 166 7.40 -8.40 -3.22
C LEU A 166 7.48 -9.59 -2.25
N GLN A 167 7.83 -10.78 -2.71
CA GLN A 167 7.98 -11.96 -1.85
C GLN A 167 9.22 -11.87 -0.95
N GLU A 168 10.29 -11.22 -1.39
CA GLU A 168 11.52 -11.09 -0.62
C GLU A 168 11.36 -10.22 0.63
N TYR A 169 10.63 -9.10 0.53
CA TYR A 169 10.53 -8.13 1.62
C TYR A 169 9.16 -8.03 2.28
N PHE A 170 8.10 -8.49 1.62
CA PHE A 170 6.75 -8.24 2.08
C PHE A 170 6.11 -9.47 2.71
N VAL A 171 5.50 -9.29 3.86
CA VAL A 171 4.57 -10.26 4.43
C VAL A 171 3.25 -10.18 3.67
N ILE A 172 2.89 -11.26 2.98
CA ILE A 172 1.66 -11.32 2.19
C ILE A 172 0.50 -11.67 3.11
N CYS A 173 -0.43 -10.74 3.28
CA CYS A 173 -1.62 -10.89 4.10
C CYS A 173 -2.87 -11.03 3.22
N LYS A 174 -3.42 -12.24 3.14
CA LYS A 174 -4.66 -12.50 2.39
C LYS A 174 -5.88 -12.26 3.27
N PHE A 175 -6.68 -11.25 2.93
CA PHE A 175 -7.94 -10.94 3.61
C PHE A 175 -9.03 -11.96 3.24
N LYS A 176 -9.89 -12.30 4.21
CA LYS A 176 -11.06 -13.14 3.95
C LYS A 176 -11.99 -12.47 2.94
N GLU A 177 -12.62 -13.29 2.10
CA GLU A 177 -13.46 -12.86 0.98
C GLU A 177 -14.84 -12.32 1.41
N THR A 178 -14.87 -11.40 2.37
CA THR A 178 -16.10 -10.76 2.83
C THR A 178 -16.02 -9.25 2.65
N SER A 179 -16.88 -8.70 1.80
CA SER A 179 -17.00 -7.26 1.65
C SER A 179 -17.81 -6.65 2.79
N PHE A 180 -17.23 -5.67 3.49
CA PHE A 180 -17.96 -4.89 4.51
C PHE A 180 -18.94 -3.88 3.90
N ARG A 181 -18.79 -3.54 2.61
CA ARG A 181 -19.64 -2.55 1.93
C ARG A 181 -21.07 -3.01 1.69
N LYS A 182 -21.32 -4.34 1.65
CA LYS A 182 -22.66 -4.91 1.40
C LYS A 182 -23.64 -4.76 2.57
N LYS A 183 -23.18 -4.39 3.76
CA LYS A 183 -24.03 -4.31 4.97
C LYS A 183 -24.86 -3.03 5.08
N ASN A 184 -24.60 -2.02 4.26
CA ASN A 184 -25.26 -0.70 4.36
C ASN A 184 -26.03 -0.33 3.09
N LEU A 185 -26.38 -1.30 2.25
CA LEU A 185 -27.26 -1.02 1.11
C LEU A 185 -28.72 -0.92 1.62
N VAL A 186 -29.18 0.28 1.83
CA VAL A 186 -30.62 0.57 2.00
C VAL A 186 -31.17 0.85 0.60
N ILE A 187 -31.97 -0.07 0.08
CA ILE A 187 -32.73 0.16 -1.16
C ILE A 187 -33.97 0.95 -0.70
N LEU A 188 -34.03 2.23 -1.06
CA LEU A 188 -35.27 3.02 -0.94
C LEU A 188 -36.06 2.75 -2.22
N GLU A 189 -37.11 1.93 -2.11
CA GLU A 189 -38.12 1.80 -3.17
C GLU A 189 -39.02 3.04 -3.12
N ALA A 190 -39.18 3.67 -4.28
CA ALA A 190 -40.02 4.84 -4.46
C ALA A 190 -41.50 4.42 -4.64
#